data_37becf540c0fed014395bb1de332094c
#
_entry.id   37becf540c0fed014395bb1de332094c
#
_cell.length_a   1.000
_cell.length_b   1.000
_cell.length_c   1.000
_cell.angle_alpha   90.00
_cell.angle_beta   90.00
_cell.angle_gamma   90.00
#
_symmetry.space_group_name_H-M   'P 1'
#
loop_
_entity.id
_entity.type
_entity.pdbx_description
1 polymer ?
#
loop_
_entity_poly.entity_id
_entity_poly.type
_entity_poly.pdbx_seq_one_letter_code
_entity_poly.pdbx_strand_id
1 'polypeptide(L)'
;MKLFTFVTLLLLTVSAFVSSSYSQTVEDLIGGGDKYDKEFDHQKALETFLEANEMSPANWEIFWRISRAYANIGAKMPEETGEEEDAKIDIYEKSFAYADSSVMLAPDQSIPYVRRAISNGRIALFEGIFSAIGTVGDVKDDSERAIELGNGGSYYQSLAHYVLGRTHLKVCDKAYLLRLPLGLGWGDMDVSIREFETAIKLKPNFRMYHLDLARAYIEEDEYELAKENLLLVQKAPRILEDDVKYLEEANELLVEVNEELED
;
A
#
# COMPACT_ATOMS: atom_id res chain seq x y z
N MET A 1 -14.27 -10.15 -92.26
CA MET A 1 -13.95 -9.16 -91.17
C MET A 1 -14.41 -9.74 -89.88
N LYS A 2 -13.46 -10.23 -89.05
CA LYS A 2 -13.75 -10.87 -87.76
C LYS A 2 -13.41 -9.86 -86.67
N LEU A 3 -14.43 -9.49 -85.87
CA LEU A 3 -14.34 -8.58 -84.78
C LEU A 3 -13.88 -9.43 -83.55
N PHE A 4 -12.68 -9.15 -83.01
CA PHE A 4 -12.17 -9.75 -81.76
C PHE A 4 -12.62 -8.89 -80.61
N THR A 5 -13.52 -9.43 -79.81
CA THR A 5 -13.91 -8.82 -78.51
C THR A 5 -12.95 -9.26 -77.40
N PHE A 6 -12.16 -8.33 -76.93
CA PHE A 6 -11.30 -8.53 -75.73
C PHE A 6 -12.16 -8.36 -74.48
N VAL A 7 -12.39 -9.46 -73.78
CA VAL A 7 -12.97 -9.40 -72.45
C VAL A 7 -11.80 -9.29 -71.38
N THR A 8 -11.66 -8.10 -70.81
CA THR A 8 -10.72 -7.85 -69.77
C THR A 8 -11.34 -8.29 -68.45
N LEU A 9 -10.86 -9.41 -67.89
CA LEU A 9 -11.24 -9.90 -66.58
C LEU A 9 -10.50 -9.09 -65.48
N LEU A 10 -11.21 -8.18 -64.82
CA LEU A 10 -10.70 -7.39 -63.69
C LEU A 10 -10.76 -8.27 -62.43
N LEU A 11 -9.64 -8.84 -62.02
CA LEU A 11 -9.48 -9.53 -60.75
C LEU A 11 -9.38 -8.50 -59.64
N LEU A 12 -10.49 -8.26 -58.93
CA LEU A 12 -10.54 -7.54 -57.68
C LEU A 12 -9.98 -8.45 -56.57
N THR A 13 -8.70 -8.29 -56.25
CA THR A 13 -8.13 -8.86 -55.03
C THR A 13 -8.60 -8.05 -53.82
N VAL A 14 -9.65 -8.52 -53.17
CA VAL A 14 -10.03 -8.03 -51.83
C VAL A 14 -9.01 -8.55 -50.87
N SER A 15 -8.01 -7.72 -50.56
CA SER A 15 -7.10 -7.95 -49.42
C SER A 15 -7.93 -7.78 -48.15
N ALA A 16 -8.43 -8.88 -47.61
CA ALA A 16 -8.96 -8.88 -46.24
C ALA A 16 -7.81 -8.60 -45.28
N PHE A 17 -7.68 -7.36 -44.86
CA PHE A 17 -6.94 -7.02 -43.65
C PHE A 17 -7.66 -7.69 -42.47
N VAL A 18 -7.25 -8.88 -42.14
CA VAL A 18 -7.56 -9.48 -40.83
C VAL A 18 -6.77 -8.68 -39.84
N SER A 19 -7.38 -7.60 -39.33
CA SER A 19 -6.93 -6.99 -38.10
C SER A 19 -7.08 -8.07 -37.05
N SER A 20 -5.98 -8.72 -36.65
CA SER A 20 -5.92 -9.50 -35.45
C SER A 20 -6.21 -8.53 -34.31
N SER A 21 -7.48 -8.38 -33.95
CA SER A 21 -7.84 -7.82 -32.66
C SER A 21 -7.29 -8.81 -31.65
N TYR A 22 -6.10 -8.55 -31.13
CA TYR A 22 -5.67 -9.23 -29.91
C TYR A 22 -6.74 -8.88 -28.89
N SER A 23 -7.56 -9.86 -28.54
CA SER A 23 -8.48 -9.74 -27.42
C SER A 23 -7.60 -9.57 -26.20
N GLN A 24 -7.67 -8.41 -25.56
CA GLN A 24 -6.97 -8.13 -24.32
C GLN A 24 -7.42 -9.14 -23.27
N THR A 25 -6.47 -9.82 -22.63
CA THR A 25 -6.78 -10.81 -21.59
C THR A 25 -6.84 -10.16 -20.21
N VAL A 26 -7.42 -10.84 -19.24
CA VAL A 26 -7.42 -10.40 -17.85
C VAL A 26 -6.00 -10.22 -17.34
N GLU A 27 -5.09 -11.13 -17.73
CA GLU A 27 -3.67 -11.09 -17.37
C GLU A 27 -2.96 -9.86 -17.98
N ASP A 28 -3.30 -9.48 -19.21
CA ASP A 28 -2.76 -8.27 -19.86
C ASP A 28 -3.22 -7.01 -19.12
N LEU A 29 -4.49 -6.96 -18.69
CA LEU A 29 -5.03 -5.85 -17.88
C LEU A 29 -4.37 -5.79 -16.51
N ILE A 30 -4.22 -6.92 -15.82
CA ILE A 30 -3.51 -6.97 -14.53
C ILE A 30 -2.08 -6.46 -14.69
N GLY A 31 -1.36 -6.94 -15.71
CA GLY A 31 0.01 -6.50 -15.99
C GLY A 31 0.11 -5.01 -16.34
N GLY A 32 -0.86 -4.51 -17.12
CA GLY A 32 -0.97 -3.09 -17.48
C GLY A 32 -1.23 -2.21 -16.26
N GLY A 33 -2.19 -2.59 -15.42
CA GLY A 33 -2.50 -1.90 -14.18
C GLY A 33 -1.32 -1.89 -13.19
N ASP A 34 -0.61 -3.02 -13.03
CA ASP A 34 0.59 -3.11 -12.21
C ASP A 34 1.75 -2.23 -12.74
N LYS A 35 1.82 -2.00 -14.06
CA LYS A 35 2.76 -1.07 -14.66
C LYS A 35 2.40 0.38 -14.33
N TYR A 36 1.14 0.79 -14.52
CA TYR A 36 0.68 2.13 -14.16
C TYR A 36 0.90 2.44 -12.67
N ASP A 37 0.63 1.46 -11.79
CA ASP A 37 0.85 1.63 -10.36
C ASP A 37 2.35 1.87 -10.03
N LYS A 38 3.28 1.17 -10.70
CA LYS A 38 4.73 1.40 -10.57
C LYS A 38 5.18 2.75 -11.11
N GLU A 39 4.45 3.31 -12.07
CA GLU A 39 4.68 4.64 -12.64
C GLU A 39 3.99 5.74 -11.82
N PHE A 40 3.34 5.38 -10.71
CA PHE A 40 2.57 6.24 -9.82
C PHE A 40 1.31 6.85 -10.49
N ASP A 41 0.85 6.30 -11.61
CA ASP A 41 -0.43 6.65 -12.24
C ASP A 41 -1.54 5.78 -11.65
N HIS A 42 -1.85 6.03 -10.37
CA HIS A 42 -2.80 5.21 -9.60
C HIS A 42 -4.23 5.27 -10.13
N GLN A 43 -4.59 6.38 -10.80
CA GLN A 43 -5.90 6.51 -11.42
C GLN A 43 -6.05 5.57 -12.61
N LYS A 44 -5.06 5.54 -13.53
CA LYS A 44 -5.07 4.59 -14.64
C LYS A 44 -4.93 3.15 -14.19
N ALA A 45 -4.14 2.91 -13.14
CA ALA A 45 -4.05 1.59 -12.52
C ALA A 45 -5.45 1.11 -12.07
N LEU A 46 -6.19 1.98 -11.35
CA LEU A 46 -7.56 1.69 -10.90
C LEU A 46 -8.49 1.39 -12.07
N GLU A 47 -8.54 2.27 -13.08
CA GLU A 47 -9.39 2.10 -14.28
C GLU A 47 -9.11 0.75 -14.96
N THR A 48 -7.83 0.40 -15.13
CA THR A 48 -7.40 -0.85 -15.77
C THR A 48 -7.79 -2.09 -14.91
N PHE A 49 -7.67 -2.00 -13.58
CA PHE A 49 -8.10 -3.11 -12.72
C PHE A 49 -9.62 -3.25 -12.65
N LEU A 50 -10.38 -2.16 -12.74
CA LEU A 50 -11.84 -2.22 -12.84
C LEU A 50 -12.28 -2.88 -14.16
N GLU A 51 -11.63 -2.58 -15.29
CA GLU A 51 -11.86 -3.27 -16.55
C GLU A 51 -11.54 -4.78 -16.44
N ALA A 52 -10.43 -5.15 -15.78
CA ALA A 52 -10.12 -6.55 -15.51
C ALA A 52 -11.20 -7.22 -14.64
N ASN A 53 -11.77 -6.49 -13.68
CA ASN A 53 -12.84 -7.00 -12.83
C ASN A 53 -14.16 -7.21 -13.57
N GLU A 54 -14.47 -6.41 -14.60
CA GLU A 54 -15.63 -6.65 -15.49
C GLU A 54 -15.47 -7.97 -16.26
N MET A 55 -14.25 -8.32 -16.67
CA MET A 55 -13.95 -9.54 -17.41
C MET A 55 -13.85 -10.78 -16.51
N SER A 56 -13.40 -10.63 -15.26
CA SER A 56 -13.23 -11.71 -14.29
C SER A 56 -13.75 -11.29 -12.91
N PRO A 57 -15.06 -11.26 -12.73
CA PRO A 57 -15.69 -10.90 -11.45
C PRO A 57 -15.28 -11.88 -10.34
N ALA A 58 -15.23 -11.39 -9.11
CA ALA A 58 -14.87 -12.16 -7.91
C ALA A 58 -13.48 -12.83 -8.00
N ASN A 59 -12.52 -12.14 -8.57
CA ASN A 59 -11.12 -12.53 -8.58
C ASN A 59 -10.36 -11.79 -7.48
N TRP A 60 -9.88 -12.54 -6.47
CA TRP A 60 -9.17 -11.96 -5.31
C TRP A 60 -7.91 -11.20 -5.70
N GLU A 61 -7.22 -11.62 -6.77
CA GLU A 61 -6.02 -10.95 -7.26
C GLU A 61 -6.30 -9.57 -7.85
N ILE A 62 -7.45 -9.39 -8.49
CA ILE A 62 -7.91 -8.11 -8.99
C ILE A 62 -8.36 -7.24 -7.80
N PHE A 63 -9.09 -7.80 -6.85
CA PHE A 63 -9.66 -7.07 -5.72
C PHE A 63 -8.57 -6.42 -4.85
N TRP A 64 -7.51 -7.14 -4.48
CA TRP A 64 -6.45 -6.53 -3.69
C TRP A 64 -5.70 -5.42 -4.46
N ARG A 65 -5.63 -5.51 -5.80
CA ARG A 65 -5.02 -4.47 -6.64
C ARG A 65 -5.90 -3.21 -6.72
N ILE A 66 -7.21 -3.38 -6.83
CA ILE A 66 -8.17 -2.27 -6.76
C ILE A 66 -8.07 -1.60 -5.38
N SER A 67 -8.04 -2.38 -4.30
CA SER A 67 -7.81 -1.87 -2.95
C SER A 67 -6.53 -1.03 -2.87
N ARG A 68 -5.40 -1.56 -3.40
CA ARG A 68 -4.14 -0.83 -3.44
C ARG A 68 -4.25 0.50 -4.19
N ALA A 69 -4.88 0.49 -5.36
CA ALA A 69 -5.04 1.68 -6.17
C ALA A 69 -5.87 2.75 -5.44
N TYR A 70 -6.99 2.38 -4.82
CA TYR A 70 -7.77 3.31 -3.98
C TYR A 70 -6.95 3.84 -2.80
N ALA A 71 -6.21 2.99 -2.08
CA ALA A 71 -5.38 3.42 -0.97
C ALA A 71 -4.31 4.44 -1.40
N ASN A 72 -3.70 4.24 -2.57
CA ASN A 72 -2.71 5.15 -3.13
C ASN A 72 -3.33 6.47 -3.61
N ILE A 73 -4.52 6.43 -4.25
CA ILE A 73 -5.28 7.63 -4.61
C ILE A 73 -5.62 8.44 -3.35
N GLY A 74 -6.20 7.80 -2.34
CA GLY A 74 -6.52 8.47 -1.07
C GLY A 74 -5.30 9.11 -0.40
N ALA A 75 -4.12 8.49 -0.49
CA ALA A 75 -2.89 9.05 0.06
C ALA A 75 -2.49 10.40 -0.58
N LYS A 76 -2.94 10.69 -1.81
CA LYS A 76 -2.64 11.93 -2.54
C LYS A 76 -3.74 12.98 -2.45
N MET A 77 -4.88 12.64 -1.88
CA MET A 77 -5.95 13.61 -1.69
C MET A 77 -5.57 14.61 -0.59
N PRO A 78 -6.01 15.87 -0.71
CA PRO A 78 -5.85 16.86 0.35
C PRO A 78 -6.60 16.46 1.62
N GLU A 79 -6.23 17.02 2.75
CA GLU A 79 -6.81 16.78 4.07
C GLU A 79 -6.80 18.03 4.96
N GLU A 80 -6.88 19.21 4.32
CA GLU A 80 -6.82 20.50 5.02
C GLU A 80 -8.18 20.95 5.57
N THR A 81 -9.27 20.39 5.04
CA THR A 81 -10.64 20.71 5.43
C THR A 81 -11.42 19.45 5.79
N GLY A 82 -12.45 19.57 6.63
CA GLY A 82 -13.31 18.42 6.99
C GLY A 82 -13.98 17.75 5.77
N GLU A 83 -14.34 18.51 4.73
CA GLU A 83 -14.91 17.95 3.49
C GLU A 83 -13.85 17.12 2.73
N GLU A 84 -12.60 17.55 2.73
CA GLU A 84 -11.48 16.81 2.11
C GLU A 84 -11.15 15.55 2.90
N GLU A 85 -11.14 15.63 4.24
CA GLU A 85 -10.98 14.47 5.12
C GLU A 85 -12.08 13.45 4.89
N ASP A 86 -13.35 13.86 4.86
CA ASP A 86 -14.48 12.97 4.59
C ASP A 86 -14.35 12.29 3.21
N ALA A 87 -14.01 13.06 2.16
CA ALA A 87 -13.80 12.52 0.82
C ALA A 87 -12.63 11.51 0.77
N LYS A 88 -11.58 11.75 1.56
CA LYS A 88 -10.42 10.86 1.68
C LYS A 88 -10.79 9.57 2.41
N ILE A 89 -11.58 9.66 3.48
CA ILE A 89 -12.12 8.50 4.20
C ILE A 89 -12.98 7.64 3.27
N ASP A 90 -13.89 8.25 2.49
CA ASP A 90 -14.71 7.53 1.50
C ASP A 90 -13.87 6.69 0.51
N ILE A 91 -12.71 7.21 0.11
CA ILE A 91 -11.79 6.48 -0.77
C ILE A 91 -11.11 5.32 -0.02
N TYR A 92 -10.73 5.51 1.24
CA TYR A 92 -10.17 4.42 2.04
C TYR A 92 -11.20 3.35 2.39
N GLU A 93 -12.48 3.72 2.57
CA GLU A 93 -13.57 2.75 2.73
C GLU A 93 -13.77 1.89 1.48
N LYS A 94 -13.67 2.48 0.27
CA LYS A 94 -13.64 1.70 -0.98
C LYS A 94 -12.45 0.75 -1.04
N SER A 95 -11.26 1.25 -0.62
CA SER A 95 -10.07 0.40 -0.52
C SER A 95 -10.31 -0.77 0.42
N PHE A 96 -10.88 -0.52 1.59
CA PHE A 96 -11.23 -1.54 2.58
C PHE A 96 -12.23 -2.57 2.01
N ALA A 97 -13.31 -2.13 1.37
CA ALA A 97 -14.35 -3.03 0.85
C ALA A 97 -13.78 -4.03 -0.19
N TYR A 98 -12.87 -3.59 -1.06
CA TYR A 98 -12.20 -4.47 -2.00
C TYR A 98 -11.18 -5.39 -1.31
N ALA A 99 -10.44 -4.91 -0.30
CA ALA A 99 -9.54 -5.75 0.48
C ALA A 99 -10.29 -6.83 1.25
N ASP A 100 -11.40 -6.48 1.90
CA ASP A 100 -12.26 -7.42 2.64
C ASP A 100 -12.85 -8.48 1.71
N SER A 101 -13.37 -8.07 0.56
CA SER A 101 -13.82 -9.01 -0.48
C SER A 101 -12.70 -9.94 -0.95
N SER A 102 -11.46 -9.44 -1.04
CA SER A 102 -10.30 -10.27 -1.38
C SER A 102 -9.97 -11.29 -0.28
N VAL A 103 -10.06 -10.90 1.01
CA VAL A 103 -9.90 -11.82 2.15
C VAL A 103 -10.96 -12.92 2.12
N MET A 104 -12.23 -12.56 1.85
CA MET A 104 -13.32 -13.54 1.77
C MET A 104 -13.09 -14.60 0.67
N LEU A 105 -12.50 -14.20 -0.46
CA LEU A 105 -12.22 -15.10 -1.59
C LEU A 105 -10.94 -15.92 -1.42
N ALA A 106 -9.97 -15.42 -0.67
CA ALA A 106 -8.67 -16.05 -0.51
C ALA A 106 -8.15 -15.95 0.95
N PRO A 107 -8.84 -16.60 1.91
CA PRO A 107 -8.53 -16.49 3.35
C PRO A 107 -7.20 -17.18 3.75
N ASP A 108 -6.55 -17.88 2.83
CA ASP A 108 -5.26 -18.54 2.97
C ASP A 108 -4.10 -17.73 2.35
N GLN A 109 -4.37 -16.51 1.85
CA GLN A 109 -3.38 -15.64 1.23
C GLN A 109 -3.06 -14.44 2.11
N SER A 110 -1.76 -14.12 2.32
CA SER A 110 -1.30 -12.99 3.14
C SER A 110 -1.66 -11.63 2.53
N ILE A 111 -1.61 -11.49 1.21
CA ILE A 111 -1.76 -10.20 0.52
C ILE A 111 -3.09 -9.51 0.84
N PRO A 112 -4.25 -10.20 0.79
CA PRO A 112 -5.54 -9.61 1.15
C PRO A 112 -5.56 -9.01 2.56
N TYR A 113 -5.02 -9.73 3.55
CA TYR A 113 -4.95 -9.25 4.93
C TYR A 113 -4.07 -8.02 5.07
N VAL A 114 -2.88 -7.99 4.44
CA VAL A 114 -2.03 -6.80 4.41
C VAL A 114 -2.77 -5.61 3.81
N ARG A 115 -3.53 -5.80 2.74
CA ARG A 115 -4.31 -4.73 2.11
C ARG A 115 -5.41 -4.22 3.02
N ARG A 116 -6.14 -5.12 3.69
CA ARG A 116 -7.20 -4.76 4.63
C ARG A 116 -6.63 -4.02 5.84
N ALA A 117 -5.53 -4.50 6.41
CA ALA A 117 -4.82 -3.83 7.49
C ALA A 117 -4.38 -2.40 7.10
N ILE A 118 -3.81 -2.21 5.89
CA ILE A 118 -3.41 -0.88 5.41
C ILE A 118 -4.63 0.04 5.25
N SER A 119 -5.73 -0.43 4.67
CA SER A 119 -6.93 0.37 4.48
C SER A 119 -7.55 0.79 5.82
N ASN A 120 -7.71 -0.14 6.75
CA ASN A 120 -8.18 0.13 8.11
C ASN A 120 -7.25 1.07 8.87
N GLY A 121 -5.94 0.85 8.78
CA GLY A 121 -4.97 1.72 9.42
C GLY A 121 -5.04 3.17 8.92
N ARG A 122 -5.34 3.37 7.63
CA ARG A 122 -5.55 4.72 7.07
C ARG A 122 -6.84 5.36 7.56
N ILE A 123 -7.95 4.62 7.64
CA ILE A 123 -9.21 5.09 8.21
C ILE A 123 -9.01 5.49 9.67
N ALA A 124 -8.35 4.65 10.46
CA ALA A 124 -8.11 4.88 11.87
C ALA A 124 -7.34 6.18 12.18
N LEU A 125 -6.56 6.72 11.24
CA LEU A 125 -5.86 7.99 11.42
C LEU A 125 -6.80 9.20 11.50
N PHE A 126 -8.00 9.10 10.91
CA PHE A 126 -9.01 10.17 10.90
C PHE A 126 -10.11 9.96 11.96
N GLU A 127 -10.23 8.73 12.47
CA GLU A 127 -11.18 8.46 13.54
C GLU A 127 -10.69 9.05 14.87
N GLY A 128 -11.63 9.53 15.69
CA GLY A 128 -11.31 9.87 17.08
C GLY A 128 -10.87 8.62 17.86
N ILE A 129 -10.07 8.81 18.90
CA ILE A 129 -9.46 7.72 19.69
C ILE A 129 -10.46 6.63 20.15
N PHE A 130 -11.70 6.99 20.45
CA PHE A 130 -12.72 6.03 20.89
C PHE A 130 -13.33 5.24 19.73
N SER A 131 -13.40 5.82 18.53
CA SER A 131 -13.91 5.15 17.33
C SER A 131 -12.88 4.20 16.74
N ALA A 132 -11.60 4.58 16.78
CA ALA A 132 -10.50 3.81 16.21
C ALA A 132 -10.14 2.53 16.98
N ILE A 133 -10.67 2.29 18.19
CA ILE A 133 -10.25 1.17 19.05
C ILE A 133 -10.44 -0.18 18.36
N GLY A 134 -11.64 -0.43 17.81
CA GLY A 134 -11.92 -1.67 17.07
C GLY A 134 -11.07 -1.77 15.81
N THR A 135 -11.03 -0.72 15.03
CA THR A 135 -10.29 -0.63 13.77
C THR A 135 -8.79 -0.90 13.98
N VAL A 136 -8.18 -0.36 15.04
CA VAL A 136 -6.76 -0.60 15.37
C VAL A 136 -6.51 -2.06 15.80
N GLY A 137 -7.46 -2.68 16.52
CA GLY A 137 -7.42 -4.10 16.83
C GLY A 137 -7.46 -4.96 15.57
N ASP A 138 -8.36 -4.66 14.64
CA ASP A 138 -8.47 -5.37 13.36
C ASP A 138 -7.20 -5.22 12.51
N VAL A 139 -6.54 -4.05 12.51
CA VAL A 139 -5.24 -3.84 11.83
C VAL A 139 -4.17 -4.77 12.38
N LYS A 140 -4.09 -4.90 13.73
CA LYS A 140 -3.17 -5.81 14.39
C LYS A 140 -3.46 -7.26 13.98
N ASP A 141 -4.70 -7.71 14.13
CA ASP A 141 -5.09 -9.10 13.87
C ASP A 141 -4.84 -9.50 12.40
N ASP A 142 -5.15 -8.61 11.46
CA ASP A 142 -4.88 -8.82 10.03
C ASP A 142 -3.38 -8.88 9.74
N SER A 143 -2.58 -8.02 10.36
CA SER A 143 -1.13 -8.03 10.18
C SER A 143 -0.51 -9.32 10.73
N GLU A 144 -0.91 -9.74 11.94
CA GLU A 144 -0.48 -11.00 12.55
C GLU A 144 -0.91 -12.20 11.69
N ARG A 145 -2.15 -12.18 11.15
CA ARG A 145 -2.63 -13.24 10.25
C ARG A 145 -1.82 -13.32 8.96
N ALA A 146 -1.47 -12.18 8.36
CA ALA A 146 -0.63 -12.14 7.17
C ALA A 146 0.77 -12.71 7.43
N ILE A 147 1.36 -12.40 8.59
CA ILE A 147 2.66 -12.93 9.03
C ILE A 147 2.56 -14.45 9.24
N GLU A 148 1.54 -14.94 9.94
CA GLU A 148 1.32 -16.37 10.20
C GLU A 148 1.20 -17.17 8.89
N LEU A 149 0.47 -16.66 7.90
CA LEU A 149 0.33 -17.29 6.59
C LEU A 149 1.65 -17.39 5.82
N GLY A 150 2.57 -16.44 6.00
CA GLY A 150 3.94 -16.48 5.51
C GLY A 150 4.11 -16.50 4.00
N ASN A 151 3.04 -16.32 3.22
CA ASN A 151 3.07 -16.33 1.76
C ASN A 151 3.03 -14.89 1.17
N GLY A 152 2.88 -14.73 -0.16
CA GLY A 152 2.88 -13.41 -0.82
C GLY A 152 4.28 -12.84 -1.09
N GLY A 153 5.34 -13.50 -0.63
CA GLY A 153 6.74 -13.12 -0.87
C GLY A 153 7.25 -12.02 0.07
N SER A 154 8.56 -11.76 0.01
CA SER A 154 9.27 -10.89 0.96
C SER A 154 8.74 -9.45 1.00
N TYR A 155 8.18 -8.95 -0.09
CA TYR A 155 7.61 -7.60 -0.12
C TYR A 155 6.36 -7.49 0.76
N TYR A 156 5.38 -8.38 0.59
CA TYR A 156 4.16 -8.33 1.38
C TYR A 156 4.39 -8.76 2.83
N GLN A 157 5.32 -9.69 3.07
CA GLN A 157 5.73 -10.02 4.43
C GLN A 157 6.39 -8.82 5.12
N SER A 158 7.27 -8.06 4.44
CA SER A 158 7.83 -6.85 5.04
C SER A 158 6.78 -5.79 5.32
N LEU A 159 5.76 -5.66 4.47
CA LEU A 159 4.64 -4.75 4.74
C LEU A 159 3.80 -5.20 5.94
N ALA A 160 3.54 -6.50 6.11
CA ALA A 160 2.82 -7.02 7.27
C ALA A 160 3.54 -6.69 8.59
N HIS A 161 4.84 -6.96 8.66
CA HIS A 161 5.68 -6.59 9.79
C HIS A 161 5.72 -5.07 10.02
N TYR A 162 5.88 -4.28 8.96
CA TYR A 162 5.87 -2.83 9.06
C TYR A 162 4.53 -2.28 9.60
N VAL A 163 3.39 -2.77 9.08
CA VAL A 163 2.07 -2.32 9.55
C VAL A 163 1.86 -2.70 11.02
N LEU A 164 2.26 -3.91 11.42
CA LEU A 164 2.18 -4.34 12.82
C LEU A 164 3.05 -3.46 13.72
N GLY A 165 4.30 -3.21 13.35
CA GLY A 165 5.21 -2.33 14.10
C GLY A 165 4.64 -0.92 14.25
N ARG A 166 4.13 -0.35 13.15
CA ARG A 166 3.50 0.98 13.16
C ARG A 166 2.24 1.03 14.03
N THR A 167 1.46 -0.04 14.05
CA THR A 167 0.26 -0.13 14.90
C THR A 167 0.64 -0.11 16.37
N HIS A 168 1.67 -0.86 16.78
CA HIS A 168 2.20 -0.82 18.14
C HIS A 168 2.75 0.57 18.51
N LEU A 169 3.55 1.19 17.63
CA LEU A 169 4.06 2.55 17.81
C LEU A 169 2.92 3.55 18.05
N LYS A 170 1.92 3.58 17.15
CA LYS A 170 0.80 4.51 17.24
C LYS A 170 -0.09 4.29 18.48
N VAL A 171 -0.22 3.07 18.93
CA VAL A 171 -0.89 2.78 20.20
C VAL A 171 -0.05 3.29 21.38
N CYS A 172 1.28 3.18 21.32
CA CYS A 172 2.21 3.65 22.35
C CYS A 172 2.29 5.17 22.46
N ASP A 173 1.96 5.95 21.42
CA ASP A 173 1.83 7.42 21.48
C ASP A 173 0.87 7.88 22.60
N LYS A 174 0.03 7.00 23.14
CA LYS A 174 -0.86 7.28 24.28
C LYS A 174 -0.32 6.67 25.55
N ALA A 175 -0.37 7.44 26.63
CA ALA A 175 0.06 6.95 27.94
C ALA A 175 -0.64 5.63 28.33
N TYR A 176 0.11 4.69 28.86
CA TYR A 176 -0.37 3.33 29.19
C TYR A 176 -1.66 3.30 29.99
N LEU A 177 -1.78 4.17 31.02
CA LEU A 177 -2.99 4.26 31.85
C LEU A 177 -4.24 4.72 31.09
N LEU A 178 -4.07 5.44 29.98
CA LEU A 178 -5.18 5.86 29.12
C LEU A 178 -5.58 4.75 28.14
N ARG A 179 -4.65 3.86 27.78
CA ARG A 179 -4.89 2.74 26.86
C ARG A 179 -5.63 1.57 27.50
N LEU A 180 -5.37 1.31 28.79
CA LEU A 180 -5.92 0.16 29.52
C LEU A 180 -7.45 0.07 29.47
N PRO A 181 -8.23 1.12 29.83
CA PRO A 181 -9.69 1.05 29.81
C PRO A 181 -10.26 0.95 28.38
N LEU A 182 -9.45 1.24 27.36
CA LEU A 182 -9.79 1.16 25.96
C LEU A 182 -9.47 -0.21 25.33
N GLY A 183 -8.90 -1.15 26.11
CA GLY A 183 -8.46 -2.44 25.58
C GLY A 183 -7.21 -2.36 24.71
N LEU A 184 -6.50 -1.23 24.71
CA LEU A 184 -5.27 -0.98 23.94
C LEU A 184 -3.99 -1.20 24.78
N GLY A 185 -4.10 -1.88 25.94
CA GLY A 185 -2.97 -2.21 26.79
C GLY A 185 -1.94 -3.17 26.18
N TRP A 186 -2.26 -3.74 25.02
CA TRP A 186 -1.36 -4.61 24.26
C TRP A 186 -0.29 -3.85 23.46
N GLY A 187 -0.41 -2.54 23.27
CA GLY A 187 0.62 -1.73 22.61
C GLY A 187 1.95 -1.84 23.36
N ASP A 188 3.03 -2.11 22.63
CA ASP A 188 4.33 -2.46 23.16
C ASP A 188 5.42 -1.95 22.22
N MET A 189 6.34 -1.13 22.73
CA MET A 189 7.39 -0.49 21.93
C MET A 189 8.47 -1.48 21.50
N ASP A 190 8.81 -2.45 22.36
CA ASP A 190 9.76 -3.51 21.98
C ASP A 190 9.23 -4.35 20.82
N VAL A 191 7.91 -4.59 20.79
CA VAL A 191 7.26 -5.25 19.64
C VAL A 191 7.37 -4.38 18.39
N SER A 192 7.09 -3.08 18.52
CA SER A 192 7.20 -2.14 17.39
C SER A 192 8.58 -2.15 16.76
N ILE A 193 9.62 -1.99 17.58
CA ILE A 193 11.03 -1.99 17.14
C ILE A 193 11.37 -3.31 16.44
N ARG A 194 11.07 -4.44 17.05
CA ARG A 194 11.35 -5.78 16.49
C ARG A 194 10.66 -6.00 15.15
N GLU A 195 9.43 -5.54 15.00
CA GLU A 195 8.66 -5.68 13.78
C GLU A 195 9.22 -4.77 12.66
N PHE A 196 9.65 -3.55 12.98
CA PHE A 196 10.35 -2.69 12.01
C PHE A 196 11.71 -3.27 11.60
N GLU A 197 12.50 -3.78 12.52
CA GLU A 197 13.77 -4.46 12.21
C GLU A 197 13.55 -5.67 11.28
N THR A 198 12.47 -6.43 11.51
CA THR A 198 12.12 -7.57 10.64
C THR A 198 11.70 -7.09 9.25
N ALA A 199 10.91 -6.01 9.14
CA ALA A 199 10.55 -5.42 7.87
C ALA A 199 11.79 -4.94 7.08
N ILE A 200 12.74 -4.28 7.76
CA ILE A 200 14.02 -3.84 7.20
C ILE A 200 14.86 -5.03 6.73
N LYS A 201 14.96 -6.08 7.53
CA LYS A 201 15.70 -7.31 7.16
C LYS A 201 15.15 -7.93 5.87
N LEU A 202 13.84 -7.92 5.68
CA LEU A 202 13.18 -8.42 4.48
C LEU A 202 13.34 -7.47 3.28
N LYS A 203 13.33 -6.15 3.52
CA LYS A 203 13.38 -5.09 2.49
C LYS A 203 14.16 -3.86 2.99
N PRO A 204 15.50 -3.86 2.94
CA PRO A 204 16.34 -2.86 3.58
C PRO A 204 16.31 -1.47 2.94
N ASN A 205 15.76 -1.34 1.74
CA ASN A 205 15.84 -0.10 0.98
C ASN A 205 14.61 0.81 1.09
N PHE A 206 13.66 0.49 1.97
CA PHE A 206 12.45 1.30 2.15
C PHE A 206 12.69 2.39 3.21
N ARG A 207 12.68 3.65 2.78
CA ARG A 207 12.89 4.82 3.65
C ARG A 207 11.92 4.86 4.82
N MET A 208 10.64 4.58 4.55
CA MET A 208 9.60 4.61 5.59
C MET A 208 9.87 3.64 6.74
N TYR A 209 10.54 2.49 6.49
CA TYR A 209 10.84 1.52 7.55
C TYR A 209 11.89 2.06 8.52
N HIS A 210 12.97 2.63 7.97
CA HIS A 210 14.02 3.26 8.77
C HIS A 210 13.54 4.50 9.51
N LEU A 211 12.67 5.31 8.87
CA LEU A 211 12.10 6.50 9.48
C LEU A 211 11.22 6.16 10.69
N ASP A 212 10.32 5.19 10.56
CA ASP A 212 9.45 4.80 11.67
C ASP A 212 10.20 4.03 12.76
N LEU A 213 11.26 3.27 12.42
CA LEU A 213 12.15 2.68 13.41
C LEU A 213 12.92 3.77 14.18
N ALA A 214 13.39 4.83 13.50
CA ALA A 214 14.04 5.95 14.17
C ALA A 214 13.07 6.67 15.13
N ARG A 215 11.80 6.86 14.74
CA ARG A 215 10.77 7.41 15.64
C ARG A 215 10.55 6.53 16.87
N ALA A 216 10.53 5.20 16.70
CA ALA A 216 10.38 4.29 17.81
C ALA A 216 11.57 4.38 18.79
N TYR A 217 12.79 4.56 18.28
CA TYR A 217 13.98 4.77 19.12
C TYR A 217 13.99 6.14 19.80
N ILE A 218 13.46 7.20 19.16
CA ILE A 218 13.30 8.52 19.80
C ILE A 218 12.34 8.43 21.00
N GLU A 219 11.24 7.71 20.87
CA GLU A 219 10.27 7.51 21.96
C GLU A 219 10.85 6.70 23.15
N GLU A 220 11.94 5.96 22.96
CA GLU A 220 12.65 5.21 23.98
C GLU A 220 13.97 5.89 24.43
N ASP A 221 14.18 7.17 24.06
CA ASP A 221 15.39 7.96 24.35
C ASP A 221 16.70 7.32 23.81
N GLU A 222 16.60 6.41 22.83
CA GLU A 222 17.73 5.72 22.20
C GLU A 222 18.25 6.52 20.97
N TYR A 223 18.74 7.73 21.23
CA TYR A 223 19.05 8.74 20.21
C TYR A 223 20.16 8.33 19.24
N GLU A 224 21.17 7.56 19.67
CA GLU A 224 22.22 7.04 18.77
C GLU A 224 21.64 6.06 17.74
N LEU A 225 20.74 5.16 18.15
CA LEU A 225 20.08 4.22 17.25
C LEU A 225 19.11 4.93 16.32
N ALA A 226 18.42 5.95 16.81
CA ALA A 226 17.59 6.82 15.99
C ALA A 226 18.40 7.51 14.90
N LYS A 227 19.54 8.13 15.24
CA LYS A 227 20.46 8.78 14.33
C LYS A 227 20.98 7.83 13.25
N GLU A 228 21.40 6.63 13.62
CA GLU A 228 21.84 5.62 12.65
C GLU A 228 20.78 5.32 11.61
N ASN A 229 19.52 5.14 12.01
CA ASN A 229 18.40 4.86 11.12
C ASN A 229 18.04 6.06 10.25
N LEU A 230 18.03 7.29 10.79
CA LEU A 230 17.81 8.51 10.01
C LEU A 230 18.87 8.69 8.90
N LEU A 231 20.13 8.38 9.18
CA LEU A 231 21.20 8.38 8.17
C LEU A 231 21.01 7.29 7.10
N LEU A 232 20.35 6.17 7.42
CA LEU A 232 19.98 5.15 6.44
C LEU A 232 18.84 5.61 5.53
N VAL A 233 17.88 6.41 6.03
CA VAL A 233 16.85 7.07 5.18
C VAL A 233 17.50 7.93 4.10
N GLN A 234 18.54 8.71 4.44
CA GLN A 234 19.26 9.56 3.48
C GLN A 234 19.96 8.75 2.37
N LYS A 235 20.49 7.56 2.72
CA LYS A 235 21.24 6.70 1.79
C LYS A 235 20.35 5.81 0.93
N ALA A 236 19.13 5.51 1.38
CA ALA A 236 18.21 4.62 0.67
C ALA A 236 17.75 5.23 -0.67
N PRO A 237 17.60 4.43 -1.72
CA PRO A 237 17.12 4.90 -3.02
C PRO A 237 15.67 5.37 -2.93
N ARG A 238 15.26 6.19 -3.92
CA ARG A 238 13.84 6.51 -4.09
C ARG A 238 13.12 5.33 -4.76
N ILE A 239 12.20 4.69 -4.04
CA ILE A 239 11.40 3.54 -4.48
C ILE A 239 9.92 3.86 -4.46
N LEU A 240 9.47 4.60 -3.43
CA LEU A 240 8.09 5.02 -3.25
C LEU A 240 7.89 6.48 -3.68
N GLU A 241 6.65 6.81 -3.99
CA GLU A 241 6.29 8.17 -4.37
C GLU A 241 6.56 9.16 -3.23
N ASP A 242 6.25 8.77 -1.98
CA ASP A 242 6.41 9.59 -0.78
C ASP A 242 7.84 9.63 -0.22
N ASP A 243 8.81 8.98 -0.88
CA ASP A 243 10.20 8.92 -0.40
C ASP A 243 10.88 10.30 -0.30
N VAL A 244 10.39 11.31 -1.01
CA VAL A 244 10.87 12.70 -0.86
C VAL A 244 10.44 13.26 0.48
N LYS A 245 9.16 13.08 0.84
CA LYS A 245 8.62 13.50 2.13
C LYS A 245 9.31 12.79 3.29
N TYR A 246 9.52 11.49 3.18
CA TYR A 246 10.25 10.72 4.21
C TYR A 246 11.69 11.19 4.40
N LEU A 247 12.36 11.64 3.33
CA LEU A 247 13.69 12.22 3.43
C LEU A 247 13.68 13.58 4.11
N GLU A 248 12.70 14.44 3.83
CA GLU A 248 12.54 15.75 4.47
C GLU A 248 12.32 15.56 5.98
N GLU A 249 11.36 14.74 6.37
CA GLU A 249 11.08 14.42 7.78
C GLU A 249 12.30 13.81 8.50
N ALA A 250 13.05 12.93 7.84
CA ALA A 250 14.26 12.35 8.42
C ALA A 250 15.35 13.41 8.66
N ASN A 251 15.45 14.44 7.81
CA ASN A 251 16.40 15.53 8.00
C ASN A 251 16.00 16.43 9.17
N GLU A 252 14.69 16.69 9.36
CA GLU A 252 14.17 17.46 10.50
C GLU A 252 14.45 16.71 11.81
N LEU A 253 14.06 15.44 11.90
CA LEU A 253 14.31 14.61 13.08
C LEU A 253 15.82 14.46 13.38
N LEU A 254 16.68 14.44 12.37
CA LEU A 254 18.12 14.34 12.58
C LEU A 254 18.70 15.58 13.27
N VAL A 255 18.12 16.75 13.05
CA VAL A 255 18.51 17.98 13.79
C VAL A 255 18.13 17.84 15.25
N GLU A 256 16.88 17.45 15.55
CA GLU A 256 16.38 17.26 16.92
C GLU A 256 17.21 16.21 17.68
N VAL A 257 17.47 15.05 17.06
CA VAL A 257 18.27 13.98 17.66
C VAL A 257 19.72 14.41 17.91
N ASN A 258 20.32 15.25 17.07
CA ASN A 258 21.67 15.75 17.33
C ASN A 258 21.70 16.74 18.51
N GLU A 259 20.66 17.55 18.72
CA GLU A 259 20.54 18.44 19.88
C GLU A 259 20.47 17.63 21.18
N GLU A 260 19.64 16.56 21.21
CA GLU A 260 19.53 15.67 22.39
C GLU A 260 20.84 14.90 22.70
N LEU A 261 21.67 14.62 21.69
CA LEU A 261 22.97 13.96 21.89
C LEU A 261 24.11 14.89 22.35
N GLU A 262 23.91 16.21 22.25
CA GLU A 262 24.88 17.22 22.68
C GLU A 262 24.63 17.67 24.15
N ASP A 263 23.42 17.45 24.72
CA ASP A 263 23.04 17.79 26.08
C ASP A 263 23.39 16.70 27.10
#